data_eb047c6c5ad0ae8def3d32c753d1d738
#
_entry.id   eb047c6c5ad0ae8def3d32c753d1d738
#
_cell.length_a   1.000
_cell.length_b   1.000
_cell.length_c   1.000
_cell.angle_alpha   90.00
_cell.angle_beta   90.00
_cell.angle_gamma   90.00
#
_symmetry.space_group_name_H-M   'P 1'
#
loop_
_entity.id
_entity.type
_entity.pdbx_description
1 polymer ?
#
loop_
_entity_poly.entity_id
_entity_poly.type
_entity_poly.pdbx_seq_one_letter_code
_entity_poly.pdbx_strand_id
1 'polypeptide(L)'
;KKILEKCRKLDILLVVDECFLDFVKKPEEYSLKRSLSGFDNLFILKAFTKRYAMAGVRLGYGLCSDKKLMEKMELCVQPWNVSTMAQAAGIQALTETEYVEEGRQLVFQEAQWLKDEMARIGYKVFPSEANYIFFKGPEELFDFCFRKRILIRDCSNYPGLTRGYYRVAVKRHEENVKLIEVLEGGILWQKQ
;
A
#
# COMPACT_ATOMS: atom_id res chain seq x y z
N LYS A 1 14.60 5.93 -12.92
CA LYS A 1 14.94 6.80 -14.05
C LYS A 1 15.49 5.98 -15.24
N LYS A 2 16.48 5.09 -15.06
CA LYS A 2 17.04 4.24 -16.15
C LYS A 2 15.97 3.43 -16.91
N ILE A 3 14.99 2.85 -16.19
CA ILE A 3 13.87 2.11 -16.81
C ILE A 3 13.02 3.05 -17.67
N LEU A 4 12.67 4.22 -17.15
CA LEU A 4 11.87 5.21 -17.86
C LEU A 4 12.53 5.67 -19.18
N GLU A 5 13.85 5.93 -19.14
CA GLU A 5 14.63 6.27 -20.31
C GLU A 5 14.67 5.12 -21.35
N LYS A 6 14.78 3.87 -20.89
CA LYS A 6 14.73 2.70 -21.75
C LYS A 6 13.35 2.53 -22.39
N CYS A 7 12.29 2.70 -21.60
CA CYS A 7 10.91 2.67 -22.12
C CYS A 7 10.69 3.72 -23.21
N ARG A 8 11.19 4.95 -23.01
CA ARG A 8 11.10 6.01 -24.02
C ARG A 8 11.80 5.63 -25.33
N LYS A 9 13.01 5.05 -25.25
CA LYS A 9 13.75 4.61 -26.46
C LYS A 9 13.04 3.50 -27.23
N LEU A 10 12.19 2.74 -26.57
CA LEU A 10 11.44 1.62 -27.14
C LEU A 10 9.98 1.97 -27.45
N ASP A 11 9.60 3.24 -27.34
CA ASP A 11 8.22 3.73 -27.52
C ASP A 11 7.21 3.00 -26.60
N ILE A 12 7.62 2.76 -25.34
CA ILE A 12 6.79 2.09 -24.34
C ILE A 12 6.30 3.11 -23.32
N LEU A 13 4.98 3.14 -23.09
CA LEU A 13 4.38 3.86 -21.97
C LEU A 13 4.72 3.16 -20.65
N LEU A 14 5.37 3.87 -19.74
CA LEU A 14 5.64 3.37 -18.40
C LEU A 14 4.55 3.85 -17.43
N VAL A 15 3.78 2.91 -16.91
CA VAL A 15 2.82 3.17 -15.81
C VAL A 15 3.46 2.81 -14.48
N VAL A 16 3.48 3.75 -13.54
CA VAL A 16 4.05 3.57 -12.20
C VAL A 16 2.97 3.75 -11.15
N ASP A 17 2.74 2.70 -10.36
CA ASP A 17 1.82 2.77 -9.22
C ASP A 17 2.57 3.29 -7.98
N GLU A 18 2.28 4.54 -7.61
CA GLU A 18 2.80 5.19 -6.41
C GLU A 18 1.77 5.26 -5.26
N CYS A 19 0.74 4.42 -5.25
CA CYS A 19 -0.33 4.48 -4.25
C CYS A 19 0.15 4.22 -2.81
N PHE A 20 1.25 3.47 -2.64
CA PHE A 20 1.86 3.20 -1.34
C PHE A 20 3.10 4.05 -1.05
N LEU A 21 3.57 4.85 -1.99
CA LEU A 21 4.82 5.59 -1.87
C LEU A 21 4.81 6.59 -0.69
N ASP A 22 3.66 7.11 -0.34
CA ASP A 22 3.51 8.06 0.77
C ASP A 22 3.92 7.48 2.15
N PHE A 23 3.99 6.15 2.28
CA PHE A 23 4.44 5.45 3.50
C PHE A 23 5.93 5.10 3.51
N VAL A 24 6.66 5.42 2.45
CA VAL A 24 8.11 5.24 2.40
C VAL A 24 8.79 6.46 3.04
N LYS A 25 9.92 6.24 3.71
CA LYS A 25 10.75 7.35 4.19
C LYS A 25 11.24 8.16 2.99
N LYS A 26 11.06 9.48 3.02
CA LYS A 26 11.45 10.41 1.96
C LYS A 26 10.84 10.05 0.59
N PRO A 27 9.52 10.01 0.44
CA PRO A 27 8.86 9.57 -0.78
C PRO A 27 9.24 10.41 -2.01
N GLU A 28 9.65 11.66 -1.81
CA GLU A 28 10.10 12.57 -2.88
C GLU A 28 11.39 12.12 -3.58
N GLU A 29 12.22 11.29 -2.93
CA GLU A 29 13.45 10.74 -3.54
C GLU A 29 13.12 9.60 -4.52
N TYR A 30 12.01 8.92 -4.33
CA TYR A 30 11.57 7.77 -5.13
C TYR A 30 10.51 8.11 -6.18
N SER A 31 9.71 9.16 -5.94
CA SER A 31 8.65 9.57 -6.85
C SER A 31 9.21 10.02 -8.20
N LEU A 32 8.58 9.56 -9.27
CA LEU A 32 8.87 10.02 -10.63
C LEU A 32 8.12 11.31 -11.00
N LYS A 33 7.36 11.92 -10.10
CA LYS A 33 6.59 13.15 -10.35
C LYS A 33 7.44 14.26 -10.98
N ARG A 34 8.69 14.43 -10.52
CA ARG A 34 9.62 15.43 -11.07
C ARG A 34 10.07 15.13 -12.52
N SER A 35 9.87 13.90 -12.99
CA SER A 35 10.23 13.48 -14.34
C SER A 35 9.12 13.74 -15.37
N LEU A 36 7.89 14.04 -14.94
CA LEU A 36 6.74 14.24 -15.83
C LEU A 36 6.99 15.32 -16.88
N SER A 37 7.64 16.42 -16.52
CA SER A 37 7.91 17.52 -17.46
C SER A 37 8.86 17.16 -18.62
N GLY A 38 9.65 16.09 -18.47
CA GLY A 38 10.62 15.65 -19.48
C GLY A 38 10.30 14.31 -20.13
N PHE A 39 9.18 13.66 -19.75
CA PHE A 39 8.82 12.33 -20.22
C PHE A 39 7.31 12.20 -20.45
N ASP A 40 6.92 12.27 -21.71
CA ASP A 40 5.54 12.08 -22.17
C ASP A 40 5.09 10.60 -22.06
N ASN A 41 6.03 9.67 -22.05
CA ASN A 41 5.79 8.24 -21.89
C ASN A 41 5.70 7.77 -20.41
N LEU A 42 5.41 8.67 -19.47
CA LEU A 42 5.25 8.37 -18.06
C LEU A 42 3.82 8.66 -17.58
N PHE A 43 3.19 7.64 -16.97
CA PHE A 43 1.92 7.77 -16.28
C PHE A 43 2.08 7.33 -14.83
N ILE A 44 1.73 8.17 -13.86
CA ILE A 44 1.81 7.85 -12.43
C ILE A 44 0.41 7.71 -11.87
N LEU A 45 0.15 6.58 -11.17
CA LEU A 45 -1.08 6.34 -10.43
C LEU A 45 -0.92 6.78 -8.97
N LYS A 46 -1.91 7.48 -8.46
CA LYS A 46 -2.05 7.89 -7.06
C LYS A 46 -3.46 7.58 -6.54
N ALA A 47 -3.59 7.29 -5.25
CA ALA A 47 -4.88 6.99 -4.65
C ALA A 47 -5.08 7.68 -3.30
N PHE A 48 -6.30 8.11 -3.04
CA PHE A 48 -6.74 8.61 -1.73
C PHE A 48 -6.95 7.47 -0.73
N THR A 49 -7.16 6.25 -1.25
CA THR A 49 -7.47 5.02 -0.50
C THR A 49 -6.56 4.79 0.70
N LYS A 50 -5.24 4.99 0.52
CA LYS A 50 -4.23 4.69 1.54
C LYS A 50 -3.83 5.93 2.31
N ARG A 51 -3.35 6.95 1.59
CA ARG A 51 -2.84 8.20 2.15
C ARG A 51 -3.84 8.88 3.11
N TYR A 52 -5.13 8.90 2.75
CA TYR A 52 -6.19 9.57 3.51
C TYR A 52 -7.17 8.57 4.18
N ALA A 53 -6.82 7.29 4.23
CA ALA A 53 -7.69 6.22 4.77
C ALA A 53 -9.11 6.17 4.16
N MET A 54 -9.28 6.63 2.90
CA MET A 54 -10.57 6.81 2.24
C MET A 54 -10.90 5.66 1.28
N ALA A 55 -10.78 4.41 1.73
CA ALA A 55 -10.97 3.23 0.88
C ALA A 55 -12.38 3.13 0.28
N GLY A 56 -13.41 3.48 1.04
CA GLY A 56 -14.81 3.41 0.63
C GLY A 56 -15.21 4.47 -0.41
N VAL A 57 -14.51 5.58 -0.46
CA VAL A 57 -14.83 6.72 -1.38
C VAL A 57 -14.48 6.40 -2.84
N ARG A 58 -13.59 5.45 -3.08
CA ARG A 58 -13.16 5.00 -4.42
C ARG A 58 -12.55 6.11 -5.28
N LEU A 59 -11.66 6.92 -4.70
CA LEU A 59 -11.02 8.05 -5.35
C LEU A 59 -9.53 7.80 -5.59
N GLY A 60 -9.08 8.13 -6.79
CA GLY A 60 -7.68 8.13 -7.21
C GLY A 60 -7.48 9.09 -8.37
N TYR A 61 -6.25 9.28 -8.79
CA TYR A 61 -5.91 10.14 -9.91
C TYR A 61 -4.65 9.65 -10.63
N GLY A 62 -4.54 10.03 -11.90
CA GLY A 62 -3.35 9.83 -12.72
C GLY A 62 -2.63 11.15 -12.97
N LEU A 63 -1.32 11.09 -13.15
CA LEU A 63 -0.49 12.21 -13.57
C LEU A 63 0.26 11.81 -14.84
N CYS A 64 0.12 12.61 -15.89
CA CYS A 64 0.80 12.45 -17.16
C CYS A 64 1.02 13.80 -17.80
N SER A 65 2.10 13.98 -18.57
CA SER A 65 2.36 15.17 -19.38
C SER A 65 1.85 15.06 -20.81
N ASP A 66 1.58 13.85 -21.30
CA ASP A 66 0.99 13.64 -22.63
C ASP A 66 -0.50 14.00 -22.64
N LYS A 67 -0.81 15.18 -23.20
CA LYS A 67 -2.19 15.66 -23.32
C LYS A 67 -3.05 14.78 -24.22
N LYS A 68 -2.46 14.22 -25.29
CA LYS A 68 -3.20 13.35 -26.22
C LYS A 68 -3.62 12.05 -25.55
N LEU A 69 -2.76 11.48 -24.70
CA LEU A 69 -3.12 10.32 -23.89
C LEU A 69 -4.22 10.66 -22.91
N MET A 70 -4.13 11.81 -22.22
CA MET A 70 -5.16 12.24 -21.26
C MET A 70 -6.52 12.45 -21.95
N GLU A 71 -6.57 13.11 -23.10
CA GLU A 71 -7.79 13.30 -23.91
C GLU A 71 -8.41 11.94 -24.31
N LYS A 72 -7.59 10.98 -24.77
CA LYS A 72 -8.08 9.63 -25.09
C LYS A 72 -8.63 8.90 -23.89
N MET A 73 -7.99 9.03 -22.73
CA MET A 73 -8.48 8.43 -21.48
C MET A 73 -9.82 9.04 -21.06
N GLU A 74 -9.98 10.35 -21.19
CA GLU A 74 -11.22 11.05 -20.89
C GLU A 74 -12.40 10.54 -21.72
N LEU A 75 -12.18 10.21 -23.00
CA LEU A 75 -13.19 9.60 -23.87
C LEU A 75 -13.57 8.16 -23.48
N CYS A 76 -12.73 7.48 -22.70
CA CYS A 76 -12.98 6.11 -22.26
C CYS A 76 -13.65 6.02 -20.89
N VAL A 77 -13.80 7.13 -20.18
CA VAL A 77 -14.43 7.14 -18.85
C VAL A 77 -15.94 7.32 -18.96
N GLN A 78 -16.65 6.66 -18.06
CA GLN A 78 -18.10 6.85 -17.94
C GLN A 78 -18.45 8.25 -17.43
N PRO A 79 -19.55 8.87 -17.89
CA PRO A 79 -20.10 10.06 -17.25
C PRO A 79 -20.29 9.82 -15.74
N TRP A 80 -19.91 10.82 -14.92
CA TRP A 80 -20.02 10.77 -13.45
C TRP A 80 -19.30 9.59 -12.78
N ASN A 81 -18.20 9.10 -13.36
CA ASN A 81 -17.39 8.03 -12.79
C ASN A 81 -16.84 8.34 -11.37
N VAL A 82 -16.73 9.62 -11.02
CA VAL A 82 -16.40 10.10 -9.66
C VAL A 82 -17.64 10.75 -9.05
N SER A 83 -18.16 10.17 -7.98
CA SER A 83 -19.36 10.72 -7.31
C SER A 83 -19.10 12.10 -6.71
N THR A 84 -20.13 12.92 -6.58
CA THR A 84 -20.04 14.26 -5.94
C THR A 84 -19.48 14.16 -4.52
N MET A 85 -19.88 13.13 -3.76
CA MET A 85 -19.33 12.87 -2.41
C MET A 85 -17.83 12.61 -2.44
N ALA A 86 -17.35 11.84 -3.42
CA ALA A 86 -15.92 11.57 -3.57
C ALA A 86 -15.14 12.83 -3.96
N GLN A 87 -15.70 13.66 -4.83
CA GLN A 87 -15.09 14.94 -5.21
C GLN A 87 -14.95 15.88 -4.01
N ALA A 88 -16.05 16.10 -3.26
CA ALA A 88 -16.05 16.96 -2.08
C ALA A 88 -15.06 16.45 -1.01
N ALA A 89 -15.09 15.15 -0.71
CA ALA A 89 -14.17 14.52 0.23
C ALA A 89 -12.70 14.62 -0.22
N GLY A 90 -12.45 14.45 -1.51
CA GLY A 90 -11.11 14.58 -2.09
C GLY A 90 -10.53 15.99 -1.99
N ILE A 91 -11.34 17.01 -2.28
CA ILE A 91 -10.95 18.42 -2.14
C ILE A 91 -10.57 18.71 -0.69
N GLN A 92 -11.41 18.33 0.27
CA GLN A 92 -11.12 18.51 1.70
C GLN A 92 -9.86 17.75 2.12
N ALA A 93 -9.71 16.48 1.71
CA ALA A 93 -8.56 15.66 2.08
C ALA A 93 -7.21 16.27 1.65
N LEU A 94 -7.17 17.01 0.55
CA LEU A 94 -5.93 17.67 0.08
C LEU A 94 -5.44 18.77 1.02
N THR A 95 -6.28 19.30 1.91
CA THR A 95 -5.91 20.29 2.92
C THR A 95 -5.40 19.67 4.24
N GLU A 96 -5.63 18.38 4.43
CA GLU A 96 -5.35 17.63 5.67
C GLU A 96 -3.87 17.17 5.75
N THR A 97 -2.94 18.12 5.70
CA THR A 97 -1.49 17.82 5.69
C THR A 97 -1.00 17.30 7.04
N GLU A 98 -1.51 17.82 8.15
CA GLU A 98 -1.16 17.39 9.51
C GLU A 98 -1.61 15.95 9.75
N TYR A 99 -2.86 15.62 9.43
CA TYR A 99 -3.38 14.25 9.50
C TYR A 99 -2.52 13.25 8.74
N VAL A 100 -2.06 13.62 7.54
CA VAL A 100 -1.21 12.75 6.72
C VAL A 100 0.14 12.53 7.41
N GLU A 101 0.74 13.57 7.96
CA GLU A 101 2.05 13.46 8.61
C GLU A 101 1.96 12.65 9.91
N GLU A 102 0.95 12.90 10.76
CA GLU A 102 0.67 12.11 11.95
C GLU A 102 0.48 10.62 11.60
N GLY A 103 -0.31 10.32 10.56
CA GLY A 103 -0.52 8.96 10.06
C GLY A 103 0.76 8.28 9.59
N ARG A 104 1.66 9.02 8.94
CA ARG A 104 2.97 8.52 8.52
C ARG A 104 3.86 8.22 9.72
N GLN A 105 3.94 9.12 10.69
CA GLN A 105 4.73 8.94 11.91
C GLN A 105 4.26 7.71 12.69
N LEU A 106 2.94 7.57 12.86
CA LEU A 106 2.35 6.38 13.48
C LEU A 106 2.79 5.11 12.74
N VAL A 107 2.66 5.07 11.42
CA VAL A 107 3.04 3.90 10.62
C VAL A 107 4.51 3.56 10.77
N PHE A 108 5.42 4.55 10.79
CA PHE A 108 6.85 4.30 10.94
C PHE A 108 7.21 3.71 12.32
N GLN A 109 6.62 4.25 13.38
CA GLN A 109 6.85 3.77 14.74
C GLN A 109 6.27 2.36 14.94
N GLU A 110 5.02 2.19 14.59
CA GLU A 110 4.30 0.94 14.77
C GLU A 110 4.80 -0.19 13.85
N ALA A 111 5.24 0.13 12.61
CA ALA A 111 5.83 -0.87 11.73
C ALA A 111 7.13 -1.44 12.29
N GLN A 112 7.97 -0.60 12.91
CA GLN A 112 9.20 -1.07 13.53
C GLN A 112 8.88 -1.95 14.75
N TRP A 113 8.05 -1.47 15.65
CA TRP A 113 7.62 -2.21 16.84
C TRP A 113 7.03 -3.58 16.47
N LEU A 114 6.11 -3.60 15.50
CA LEU A 114 5.43 -4.82 15.07
C LEU A 114 6.40 -5.83 14.42
N LYS A 115 7.37 -5.36 13.64
CA LYS A 115 8.43 -6.22 13.07
C LYS A 115 9.27 -6.87 14.17
N ASP A 116 9.66 -6.09 15.19
CA ASP A 116 10.50 -6.55 16.29
C ASP A 116 9.75 -7.59 17.13
N GLU A 117 8.49 -7.32 17.47
CA GLU A 117 7.65 -8.25 18.20
C GLU A 117 7.37 -9.55 17.43
N MET A 118 7.06 -9.46 16.14
CA MET A 118 6.87 -10.66 15.30
C MET A 118 8.15 -11.50 15.20
N ALA A 119 9.31 -10.86 15.09
CA ALA A 119 10.60 -11.56 15.11
C ALA A 119 10.87 -12.21 16.48
N ARG A 120 10.59 -11.51 17.59
CA ARG A 120 10.72 -12.02 18.96
C ARG A 120 9.92 -13.29 19.19
N ILE A 121 8.69 -13.35 18.69
CA ILE A 121 7.83 -14.54 18.84
C ILE A 121 8.10 -15.61 17.76
N GLY A 122 9.09 -15.42 16.88
CA GLY A 122 9.63 -16.46 16.00
C GLY A 122 9.13 -16.45 14.57
N TYR A 123 8.42 -15.41 14.11
CA TYR A 123 8.04 -15.27 12.71
C TYR A 123 9.21 -14.80 11.84
N LYS A 124 9.30 -15.32 10.62
CA LYS A 124 10.23 -14.79 9.62
C LYS A 124 9.61 -13.57 8.95
N VAL A 125 10.04 -12.38 9.35
CA VAL A 125 9.61 -11.10 8.79
C VAL A 125 10.48 -10.72 7.60
N PHE A 126 9.87 -10.24 6.52
CA PHE A 126 10.58 -9.74 5.34
C PHE A 126 10.65 -8.20 5.37
N PRO A 127 11.67 -7.59 4.73
CA PRO A 127 11.77 -6.15 4.61
C PRO A 127 10.48 -5.56 3.99
N SER A 128 9.97 -4.49 4.60
CA SER A 128 8.77 -3.77 4.14
C SER A 128 8.93 -2.30 4.44
N GLU A 129 8.61 -1.45 3.47
CA GLU A 129 8.66 0.01 3.57
C GLU A 129 7.25 0.63 3.56
N ALA A 130 6.20 -0.15 3.34
CA ALA A 130 4.82 0.31 3.31
C ALA A 130 4.11 0.13 4.67
N ASN A 131 2.84 0.50 4.73
CA ASN A 131 1.98 0.35 5.90
C ASN A 131 1.47 -1.08 6.13
N TYR A 132 2.27 -2.06 5.74
CA TYR A 132 2.02 -3.48 5.99
C TYR A 132 3.32 -4.26 6.20
N ILE A 133 3.22 -5.41 6.83
CA ILE A 133 4.33 -6.32 7.06
C ILE A 133 4.06 -7.63 6.34
N PHE A 134 5.03 -8.09 5.54
CA PHE A 134 5.03 -9.38 4.87
C PHE A 134 5.89 -10.36 5.68
N PHE A 135 5.36 -11.56 5.92
CA PHE A 135 6.01 -12.53 6.79
C PHE A 135 5.65 -13.97 6.41
N LYS A 136 6.42 -14.92 6.94
CA LYS A 136 6.16 -16.35 6.84
C LYS A 136 5.81 -16.92 8.21
N GLY A 137 4.79 -17.77 8.25
CA GLY A 137 4.30 -18.47 9.44
C GLY A 137 3.73 -19.85 9.11
N PRO A 138 3.07 -20.52 10.07
CA PRO A 138 2.37 -21.78 9.86
C PRO A 138 1.36 -21.73 8.73
N GLU A 139 1.15 -22.84 8.00
CA GLU A 139 0.22 -22.88 6.86
C GLU A 139 -1.25 -22.62 7.27
N GLU A 140 -1.61 -23.01 8.49
CA GLU A 140 -2.96 -22.87 9.06
C GLU A 140 -3.17 -21.54 9.81
N LEU A 141 -2.19 -20.66 9.81
CA LEU A 141 -2.24 -19.42 10.59
C LEU A 141 -3.41 -18.53 10.19
N PHE A 142 -3.79 -18.51 8.92
CA PHE A 142 -4.96 -17.76 8.46
C PHE A 142 -6.23 -18.21 9.18
N ASP A 143 -6.50 -19.50 9.21
CA ASP A 143 -7.69 -20.07 9.84
C ASP A 143 -7.65 -19.90 11.37
N PHE A 144 -6.47 -20.02 11.97
CA PHE A 144 -6.28 -19.76 13.39
C PHE A 144 -6.62 -18.30 13.75
N CYS A 145 -6.06 -17.32 13.04
CA CYS A 145 -6.36 -15.90 13.23
C CYS A 145 -7.83 -15.59 12.97
N PHE A 146 -8.42 -16.16 11.92
CA PHE A 146 -9.83 -15.97 11.59
C PHE A 146 -10.76 -16.42 12.73
N ARG A 147 -10.50 -17.59 13.34
CA ARG A 147 -11.24 -18.06 14.52
C ARG A 147 -11.11 -17.13 15.73
N LYS A 148 -9.99 -16.39 15.82
CA LYS A 148 -9.75 -15.35 16.85
C LYS A 148 -10.27 -13.97 16.42
N ARG A 149 -11.06 -13.89 15.33
CA ARG A 149 -11.63 -12.64 14.76
C ARG A 149 -10.57 -11.64 14.29
N ILE A 150 -9.40 -12.12 13.91
CA ILE A 150 -8.36 -11.32 13.26
C ILE A 150 -8.21 -11.81 11.82
N LEU A 151 -8.42 -10.90 10.87
CA LEU A 151 -8.26 -11.20 9.46
C LEU A 151 -6.87 -10.77 8.99
N ILE A 152 -6.03 -11.74 8.64
CA ILE A 152 -4.75 -11.52 7.98
C ILE A 152 -4.88 -11.78 6.47
N ARG A 153 -3.99 -11.23 5.65
CA ARG A 153 -4.00 -11.51 4.21
C ARG A 153 -3.18 -12.77 3.92
N ASP A 154 -3.82 -13.81 3.42
CA ASP A 154 -3.14 -14.95 2.80
C ASP A 154 -2.57 -14.53 1.43
N CYS A 155 -1.27 -14.76 1.23
CA CYS A 155 -0.54 -14.40 0.03
C CYS A 155 -0.24 -15.62 -0.88
N SER A 156 -0.80 -16.78 -0.61
CA SER A 156 -0.59 -18.01 -1.40
C SER A 156 -1.04 -17.89 -2.85
N ASN A 157 -1.91 -16.94 -3.16
CA ASN A 157 -2.39 -16.67 -4.52
C ASN A 157 -1.45 -15.78 -5.37
N TYR A 158 -0.31 -15.33 -4.83
CA TYR A 158 0.67 -14.61 -5.62
C TYR A 158 1.61 -15.59 -6.34
N PRO A 159 1.95 -15.35 -7.62
CA PRO A 159 2.94 -16.16 -8.32
C PRO A 159 4.26 -16.27 -7.56
N GLY A 160 4.74 -17.50 -7.33
CA GLY A 160 5.97 -17.77 -6.60
C GLY A 160 5.82 -17.85 -5.07
N LEU A 161 4.63 -17.66 -4.53
CA LEU A 161 4.33 -17.88 -3.13
C LEU A 161 3.47 -19.15 -2.93
N THR A 162 3.57 -19.73 -1.75
CA THR A 162 2.80 -20.90 -1.29
C THR A 162 2.02 -20.55 -0.02
N ARG A 163 1.34 -21.54 0.56
CA ARG A 163 0.77 -21.41 1.91
C ARG A 163 1.87 -21.05 2.92
N GLY A 164 1.48 -20.38 3.99
CA GLY A 164 2.41 -19.91 5.02
C GLY A 164 2.98 -18.51 4.76
N TYR A 165 2.66 -17.85 3.65
CA TYR A 165 3.04 -16.46 3.41
C TYR A 165 1.85 -15.52 3.63
N TYR A 166 2.06 -14.52 4.49
CA TYR A 166 0.99 -13.64 4.95
C TYR A 166 1.40 -12.18 4.92
N ARG A 167 0.39 -11.32 4.97
CA ARG A 167 0.56 -9.88 5.11
C ARG A 167 -0.43 -9.34 6.13
N VAL A 168 0.05 -8.48 7.03
CA VAL A 168 -0.77 -7.75 7.99
C VAL A 168 -0.60 -6.26 7.81
N ALA A 169 -1.66 -5.49 8.06
CA ALA A 169 -1.58 -4.04 8.06
C ALA A 169 -0.95 -3.54 9.36
N VAL A 170 -0.18 -2.47 9.26
CA VAL A 170 0.24 -1.69 10.42
C VAL A 170 -0.94 -0.82 10.84
N LYS A 171 -1.31 -0.87 12.11
CA LYS A 171 -2.45 -0.16 12.69
C LYS A 171 -2.03 0.62 13.92
N ARG A 172 -3.00 1.06 14.74
CA ARG A 172 -2.73 1.67 16.04
C ARG A 172 -2.15 0.65 17.00
N HIS A 173 -1.40 1.10 17.97
CA HIS A 173 -0.69 0.25 18.94
C HIS A 173 -1.58 -0.82 19.58
N GLU A 174 -2.74 -0.43 20.09
CA GLU A 174 -3.69 -1.36 20.73
C GLU A 174 -4.15 -2.50 19.79
N GLU A 175 -4.32 -2.21 18.50
CA GLU A 175 -4.70 -3.22 17.51
C GLU A 175 -3.52 -4.13 17.16
N ASN A 176 -2.31 -3.56 17.10
CA ASN A 176 -1.08 -4.30 16.85
C ASN A 176 -0.73 -5.23 18.02
N VAL A 177 -0.93 -4.80 19.27
CA VAL A 177 -0.78 -5.64 20.46
C VAL A 177 -1.71 -6.85 20.40
N LYS A 178 -2.99 -6.64 20.11
CA LYS A 178 -3.96 -7.76 19.93
C LYS A 178 -3.55 -8.71 18.82
N LEU A 179 -2.98 -8.20 17.73
CA LEU A 179 -2.46 -9.04 16.66
C LEU A 179 -1.30 -9.90 17.16
N ILE A 180 -0.34 -9.33 17.90
CA ILE A 180 0.81 -10.07 18.45
C ILE A 180 0.35 -11.17 19.41
N GLU A 181 -0.58 -10.88 20.33
CA GLU A 181 -1.15 -11.88 21.25
C GLU A 181 -1.73 -13.10 20.51
N VAL A 182 -2.46 -12.85 19.41
CA VAL A 182 -3.03 -13.93 18.58
C VAL A 182 -1.94 -14.66 17.79
N LEU A 183 -0.97 -13.96 17.22
CA LEU A 183 0.14 -14.57 16.48
C LEU A 183 1.00 -15.45 17.38
N GLU A 184 1.27 -15.05 18.62
CA GLU A 184 2.01 -15.84 19.61
C GLU A 184 1.29 -17.17 19.91
N GLY A 185 -0.03 -17.12 20.10
CA GLY A 185 -0.87 -18.31 20.23
C GLY A 185 -0.82 -19.23 19.01
N GLY A 186 -0.70 -18.68 17.80
CA GLY A 186 -0.58 -19.44 16.55
C GLY A 186 0.70 -20.28 16.44
N ILE A 187 1.82 -19.78 16.96
CA ILE A 187 3.08 -20.54 17.03
C ILE A 187 3.00 -21.65 18.06
N LEU A 188 2.40 -21.37 19.23
CA LEU A 188 2.26 -22.38 20.29
C LEU A 188 1.33 -23.53 19.87
N TRP A 189 0.29 -23.22 19.10
CA TRP A 189 -0.65 -24.24 18.60
C TRP A 189 0.01 -25.22 17.61
N GLN A 190 0.99 -24.80 16.82
CA GLN A 190 1.72 -25.69 15.90
C GLN A 190 2.65 -26.68 16.60
N LYS A 191 3.01 -26.41 17.87
CA LYS A 191 3.92 -27.26 18.65
C LYS A 191 3.21 -28.38 19.43
N GLN A 192 1.88 -28.38 19.40
CA GLN A 192 1.02 -29.42 19.98
C GLN A 192 0.58 -30.43 18.92
#